data_b60bc67e7173566289f884b6620293c3
#
_entry.id   b60bc67e7173566289f884b6620293c3
#
_cell.length_a   1.000
_cell.length_b   1.000
_cell.length_c   1.000
_cell.angle_alpha   90.00
_cell.angle_beta   90.00
_cell.angle_gamma   90.00
#
_symmetry.space_group_name_H-M   'P 1'
#
loop_
_entity.id
_entity.type
_entity.pdbx_description
1 polymer ?
#
loop_
_entity_poly.entity_id
_entity_poly.type
_entity_poly.pdbx_seq_one_letter_code
_entity_poly.pdbx_strand_id
1 'polypeptide(L)'
;MNKKQWLGLGLVSVAAIGLAACGNRASKSDSSNAKTDLKAAIVTDTGGVDDKSFNQSAWEGLQAWGKENGLSKDNGYTYFQSTDESQYANNLNQAATDGYNLVFGIGFALRDAVESAAKDNSSINYVIIDDVIEGQKNVASAVFADNEAAYLAGVAAAKTTKTKQVGFIGGIEGAVITRFEKGFEAGVKSVDPSIKIKVDYAGSFGDAAKGKTIAAAQYAGGADVVYQVAGGTGAGVFNEAKSINETRNENEKVWVLGVDRDQTEEGKYKSKDGKESNFVLASSLKQVGKTVQDIANQTAKGKFPGGKTVTFGLKDGGVDLTTTNLSEDAKKAVEEAKAKILDGSITVPDK
;
A
#
# COMPACT_ATOMS: atom_id res chain seq x y z
N MET A 1 -61.85 -12.29 -65.62
CA MET A 1 -62.56 -13.57 -65.45
C MET A 1 -62.61 -13.89 -63.94
N ASN A 2 -63.86 -13.90 -63.47
CA ASN A 2 -64.43 -14.68 -62.35
C ASN A 2 -63.84 -14.58 -60.94
N LYS A 3 -64.55 -13.90 -60.01
CA LYS A 3 -65.71 -14.36 -59.17
C LYS A 3 -65.22 -15.32 -58.04
N LYS A 4 -65.56 -15.19 -56.80
CA LYS A 4 -66.75 -14.79 -55.99
C LYS A 4 -66.24 -14.72 -54.49
N GLN A 5 -66.52 -13.72 -53.68
CA GLN A 5 -67.65 -13.59 -52.74
C GLN A 5 -67.96 -14.84 -51.87
N TRP A 6 -67.96 -14.62 -50.55
CA TRP A 6 -69.06 -14.68 -49.57
C TRP A 6 -68.45 -14.40 -48.15
N LEU A 7 -68.81 -13.33 -47.48
CA LEU A 7 -69.87 -13.04 -46.49
C LEU A 7 -70.00 -14.06 -45.33
N GLY A 8 -69.88 -13.62 -44.14
CA GLY A 8 -70.27 -14.26 -42.90
C GLY A 8 -70.19 -13.29 -41.69
N LEU A 9 -71.34 -12.78 -41.37
CA LEU A 9 -71.73 -11.82 -40.34
C LEU A 9 -71.57 -12.34 -38.87
N GLY A 10 -71.39 -11.44 -37.93
CA GLY A 10 -71.95 -11.49 -36.57
C GLY A 10 -70.90 -11.57 -35.46
N LEU A 11 -70.92 -10.91 -34.50
CA LEU A 11 -71.77 -10.07 -33.68
C LEU A 11 -70.94 -9.21 -32.74
N VAL A 12 -71.40 -8.06 -32.48
CA VAL A 12 -70.95 -7.04 -31.49
C VAL A 12 -70.97 -7.55 -30.03
N SER A 13 -69.97 -7.20 -29.25
CA SER A 13 -70.15 -6.92 -27.85
C SER A 13 -69.19 -5.83 -27.45
N VAL A 14 -69.74 -4.70 -27.17
CA VAL A 14 -69.13 -3.52 -26.52
C VAL A 14 -69.00 -3.80 -25.02
N ALA A 15 -67.81 -3.63 -24.45
CA ALA A 15 -67.67 -3.27 -23.05
C ALA A 15 -66.54 -2.28 -22.91
N ALA A 16 -66.92 -1.10 -22.60
CA ALA A 16 -66.06 0.05 -22.29
C ALA A 16 -65.51 -0.03 -20.85
N ILE A 17 -64.58 0.84 -20.60
CA ILE A 17 -64.19 1.48 -19.35
C ILE A 17 -62.95 0.93 -18.62
N GLY A 18 -61.97 1.81 -18.51
CA GLY A 18 -60.95 1.77 -17.49
C GLY A 18 -59.67 2.51 -17.87
N LEU A 19 -59.75 3.84 -18.08
CA LEU A 19 -58.54 4.69 -17.97
C LEU A 19 -58.03 4.63 -16.53
N ALA A 20 -56.87 4.03 -16.32
CA ALA A 20 -55.98 4.31 -15.19
C ALA A 20 -54.58 4.49 -15.74
N ALA A 21 -54.28 5.75 -16.08
CA ALA A 21 -52.92 6.18 -16.32
C ALA A 21 -52.23 6.24 -14.96
N CYS A 22 -51.54 5.18 -14.56
CA CYS A 22 -50.44 5.24 -13.60
C CYS A 22 -49.18 4.96 -14.38
N GLY A 23 -48.49 6.04 -14.77
CA GLY A 23 -47.15 5.97 -15.29
C GLY A 23 -46.20 5.42 -14.21
N ASN A 24 -46.02 4.13 -14.18
CA ASN A 24 -44.96 3.50 -13.46
C ASN A 24 -43.71 3.57 -14.38
N ARG A 25 -43.01 4.67 -14.26
CA ARG A 25 -41.63 4.77 -14.75
C ARG A 25 -40.86 3.73 -13.93
N ALA A 26 -40.82 2.50 -14.39
CA ALA A 26 -39.87 1.52 -13.92
C ALA A 26 -38.49 2.12 -14.16
N SER A 27 -37.90 2.70 -13.14
CA SER A 27 -36.48 2.88 -13.07
C SER A 27 -35.90 1.51 -13.41
N LYS A 28 -35.22 1.39 -14.54
CA LYS A 28 -34.27 0.32 -14.75
C LYS A 28 -33.29 0.46 -13.62
N SER A 29 -33.47 -0.30 -12.54
CA SER A 29 -32.39 -0.63 -11.68
C SER A 29 -31.40 -1.38 -12.58
N ASP A 30 -30.29 -0.74 -12.93
CA ASP A 30 -29.13 -1.50 -13.31
C ASP A 30 -28.93 -2.52 -12.20
N SER A 31 -29.24 -3.78 -12.50
CA SER A 31 -28.88 -4.89 -11.64
C SER A 31 -27.36 -4.93 -11.68
N SER A 32 -26.72 -4.19 -10.77
CA SER A 32 -25.30 -4.32 -10.52
C SER A 32 -25.05 -5.79 -10.19
N ASN A 33 -24.10 -6.43 -10.88
CA ASN A 33 -23.57 -7.75 -10.54
C ASN A 33 -22.80 -7.73 -9.21
N ALA A 34 -23.04 -6.73 -8.37
CA ALA A 34 -22.40 -6.55 -7.07
C ALA A 34 -22.76 -7.72 -6.15
N LYS A 35 -21.74 -8.34 -5.59
CA LYS A 35 -21.85 -9.47 -4.66
C LYS A 35 -22.02 -9.03 -3.21
N THR A 36 -21.98 -7.73 -2.93
CA THR A 36 -22.08 -7.15 -1.60
C THR A 36 -22.63 -5.73 -1.64
N ASP A 37 -23.32 -5.33 -0.58
CA ASP A 37 -23.78 -3.95 -0.35
C ASP A 37 -22.73 -3.11 0.42
N LEU A 38 -21.58 -3.72 0.78
CA LEU A 38 -20.49 -3.02 1.45
C LEU A 38 -19.87 -1.98 0.50
N LYS A 39 -19.74 -0.76 1.01
CA LYS A 39 -19.00 0.32 0.35
C LYS A 39 -17.76 0.66 1.15
N ALA A 40 -16.60 0.62 0.50
CA ALA A 40 -15.33 0.81 1.17
C ALA A 40 -14.52 1.98 0.62
N ALA A 41 -13.86 2.73 1.50
CA ALA A 41 -13.00 3.83 1.11
C ALA A 41 -11.65 3.73 1.82
N ILE A 42 -10.60 4.24 1.18
CA ILE A 42 -9.34 4.56 1.85
C ILE A 42 -9.17 6.06 1.96
N VAL A 43 -8.60 6.51 3.07
CA VAL A 43 -8.09 7.89 3.25
C VAL A 43 -6.58 7.79 3.35
N THR A 44 -5.87 8.46 2.44
CA THR A 44 -4.41 8.39 2.37
C THR A 44 -3.76 9.34 3.38
N ASP A 45 -2.51 9.04 3.74
CA ASP A 45 -1.62 10.06 4.28
C ASP A 45 -1.17 11.05 3.18
N THR A 46 -0.17 11.88 3.48
CA THR A 46 0.34 12.92 2.56
C THR A 46 1.10 12.39 1.35
N GLY A 47 1.40 11.08 1.30
CA GLY A 47 2.07 10.42 0.17
C GLY A 47 1.19 10.29 -1.07
N GLY A 48 -0.13 10.11 -0.88
CA GLY A 48 -1.11 9.95 -1.96
C GLY A 48 -1.04 8.58 -2.65
N VAL A 49 -2.07 8.27 -3.47
CA VAL A 49 -2.25 6.93 -4.09
C VAL A 49 -1.22 6.59 -5.18
N ASP A 50 -0.43 7.56 -5.63
CA ASP A 50 0.59 7.39 -6.67
C ASP A 50 2.03 7.37 -6.11
N ASP A 51 2.19 7.13 -4.79
CA ASP A 51 3.47 7.15 -4.07
C ASP A 51 4.45 6.04 -4.47
N LYS A 52 4.04 5.12 -5.33
CA LYS A 52 4.78 3.91 -5.73
C LYS A 52 5.11 2.98 -4.56
N SER A 53 4.45 3.13 -3.42
CA SER A 53 4.77 2.51 -2.14
C SER A 53 3.50 2.15 -1.36
N PHE A 54 3.34 2.69 -0.16
CA PHE A 54 2.38 2.35 0.88
C PHE A 54 0.92 2.61 0.50
N ASN A 55 0.59 3.86 0.10
CA ASN A 55 -0.78 4.22 -0.27
C ASN A 55 -1.21 3.57 -1.59
N GLN A 56 -0.30 3.48 -2.57
CA GLN A 56 -0.57 2.78 -3.82
C GLN A 56 -0.88 1.30 -3.56
N SER A 57 -0.13 0.65 -2.67
CA SER A 57 -0.40 -0.75 -2.26
C SER A 57 -1.82 -0.90 -1.70
N ALA A 58 -2.22 -0.01 -0.77
CA ALA A 58 -3.55 -0.01 -0.18
C ALA A 58 -4.64 0.17 -1.25
N TRP A 59 -4.45 1.12 -2.15
CA TRP A 59 -5.39 1.40 -3.23
C TRP A 59 -5.54 0.22 -4.20
N GLU A 60 -4.43 -0.40 -4.61
CA GLU A 60 -4.46 -1.59 -5.47
C GLU A 60 -5.22 -2.75 -4.80
N GLY A 61 -5.05 -2.94 -3.49
CA GLY A 61 -5.80 -3.93 -2.71
C GLY A 61 -7.31 -3.65 -2.68
N LEU A 62 -7.70 -2.39 -2.49
CA LEU A 62 -9.11 -2.01 -2.51
C LEU A 62 -9.72 -2.15 -3.90
N GLN A 63 -8.97 -1.82 -4.97
CA GLN A 63 -9.39 -2.04 -6.35
C GLN A 63 -9.59 -3.54 -6.65
N ALA A 64 -8.67 -4.40 -6.18
CA ALA A 64 -8.77 -5.85 -6.34
C ALA A 64 -10.04 -6.38 -5.66
N TRP A 65 -10.32 -5.95 -4.42
CA TRP A 65 -11.55 -6.28 -3.71
C TRP A 65 -12.79 -5.82 -4.48
N GLY A 66 -12.81 -4.58 -4.95
CA GLY A 66 -13.93 -4.04 -5.72
C GLY A 66 -14.21 -4.84 -6.99
N LYS A 67 -13.16 -5.17 -7.74
CA LYS A 67 -13.25 -6.00 -8.96
C LYS A 67 -13.79 -7.40 -8.67
N GLU A 68 -13.33 -8.06 -7.61
CA GLU A 68 -13.83 -9.38 -7.20
C GLU A 68 -15.32 -9.37 -6.86
N ASN A 69 -15.82 -8.25 -6.34
CA ASN A 69 -17.21 -8.08 -5.93
C ASN A 69 -18.11 -7.42 -6.99
N GLY A 70 -17.59 -7.17 -8.20
CA GLY A 70 -18.36 -6.55 -9.28
C GLY A 70 -18.67 -5.08 -9.05
N LEU A 71 -17.87 -4.40 -8.24
CA LEU A 71 -17.99 -2.97 -7.91
C LEU A 71 -17.10 -2.13 -8.85
N SER A 72 -17.42 -0.86 -8.98
CA SER A 72 -16.60 0.11 -9.72
C SER A 72 -16.17 1.27 -8.79
N LYS A 73 -15.12 1.97 -9.18
CA LYS A 73 -14.69 3.20 -8.49
C LYS A 73 -15.86 4.18 -8.43
N ASP A 74 -16.01 4.85 -7.31
CA ASP A 74 -17.07 5.82 -6.96
C ASP A 74 -18.50 5.21 -6.91
N ASN A 75 -18.58 3.88 -7.16
CA ASN A 75 -19.81 3.11 -7.02
C ASN A 75 -19.54 1.78 -6.29
N GLY A 76 -19.12 1.87 -5.03
CA GLY A 76 -18.80 0.75 -4.15
C GLY A 76 -17.43 0.84 -3.50
N TYR A 77 -16.45 1.46 -4.15
CA TYR A 77 -15.17 1.78 -3.51
C TYR A 77 -14.55 3.07 -4.06
N THR A 78 -13.76 3.76 -3.23
CA THR A 78 -13.05 4.99 -3.64
C THR A 78 -11.84 5.28 -2.75
N TYR A 79 -11.14 6.39 -3.03
CA TYR A 79 -10.15 6.96 -2.14
C TYR A 79 -10.39 8.45 -1.92
N PHE A 80 -9.96 8.93 -0.76
CA PHE A 80 -9.85 10.34 -0.42
C PHE A 80 -8.37 10.64 -0.17
N GLN A 81 -7.79 11.46 -1.02
CA GLN A 81 -6.38 11.79 -0.92
C GLN A 81 -6.16 13.01 -0.06
N SER A 82 -5.18 12.93 0.84
CA SER A 82 -4.76 14.04 1.68
C SER A 82 -3.39 14.55 1.20
N THR A 83 -3.27 15.85 1.06
CA THR A 83 -1.99 16.53 0.75
C THR A 83 -1.40 17.23 1.97
N ASP A 84 -2.19 17.28 3.06
CA ASP A 84 -1.83 17.88 4.34
C ASP A 84 -2.60 17.16 5.47
N GLU A 85 -2.00 17.06 6.65
CA GLU A 85 -2.60 16.35 7.80
C GLU A 85 -3.92 16.96 8.26
N SER A 86 -4.10 18.29 8.10
CA SER A 86 -5.37 18.97 8.43
C SER A 86 -6.57 18.47 7.63
N GLN A 87 -6.35 17.75 6.53
CA GLN A 87 -7.41 17.18 5.69
C GLN A 87 -7.91 15.82 6.19
N TYR A 88 -7.20 15.13 7.08
CA TYR A 88 -7.54 13.77 7.51
C TYR A 88 -8.96 13.67 8.06
N ALA A 89 -9.31 14.53 9.02
CA ALA A 89 -10.64 14.53 9.64
C ALA A 89 -11.74 14.84 8.60
N ASN A 90 -11.50 15.81 7.72
CA ASN A 90 -12.46 16.17 6.66
C ASN A 90 -12.68 15.03 5.68
N ASN A 91 -11.62 14.35 5.25
CA ASN A 91 -11.68 13.22 4.32
C ASN A 91 -12.40 12.01 4.93
N LEU A 92 -12.17 11.72 6.22
CA LEU A 92 -12.88 10.65 6.95
C LEU A 92 -14.36 10.96 7.09
N ASN A 93 -14.71 12.22 7.41
CA ASN A 93 -16.09 12.68 7.50
C ASN A 93 -16.80 12.68 6.14
N GLN A 94 -16.07 13.04 5.07
CA GLN A 94 -16.62 12.99 3.72
C GLN A 94 -16.92 11.54 3.31
N ALA A 95 -16.01 10.61 3.59
CA ALA A 95 -16.25 9.18 3.34
C ALA A 95 -17.52 8.69 4.05
N ALA A 96 -17.72 9.07 5.32
CA ALA A 96 -18.93 8.74 6.09
C ALA A 96 -20.20 9.36 5.44
N THR A 97 -20.14 10.63 5.05
CA THR A 97 -21.27 11.37 4.42
C THR A 97 -21.65 10.78 3.06
N ASP A 98 -20.66 10.32 2.28
CA ASP A 98 -20.88 9.70 0.97
C ASP A 98 -21.39 8.24 1.08
N GLY A 99 -21.58 7.76 2.32
CA GLY A 99 -22.20 6.46 2.61
C GLY A 99 -21.26 5.27 2.52
N TYR A 100 -19.94 5.49 2.66
CA TYR A 100 -18.97 4.41 2.84
C TYR A 100 -19.09 3.88 4.26
N ASN A 101 -19.26 2.57 4.41
CA ASN A 101 -19.50 1.92 5.70
C ASN A 101 -18.32 1.05 6.17
N LEU A 102 -17.24 1.03 5.39
CA LEU A 102 -15.91 0.56 5.76
C LEU A 102 -14.87 1.58 5.30
N VAL A 103 -14.15 2.21 6.24
CA VAL A 103 -13.19 3.27 5.92
C VAL A 103 -11.83 2.93 6.50
N PHE A 104 -10.81 2.89 5.65
CA PHE A 104 -9.43 2.63 6.04
C PHE A 104 -8.67 3.96 6.15
N GLY A 105 -8.07 4.23 7.31
CA GLY A 105 -7.03 5.24 7.47
C GLY A 105 -5.68 4.61 7.18
N ILE A 106 -5.01 5.10 6.13
CA ILE A 106 -3.76 4.52 5.64
C ILE A 106 -2.59 5.29 6.24
N GLY A 107 -2.01 4.72 7.30
CA GLY A 107 -0.83 5.25 7.99
C GLY A 107 -1.10 5.76 9.41
N PHE A 108 -0.08 5.64 10.25
CA PHE A 108 -0.14 6.01 11.66
C PHE A 108 -0.53 7.48 11.91
N ALA A 109 -0.21 8.39 10.99
CA ALA A 109 -0.56 9.80 11.09
C ALA A 109 -2.08 10.07 11.12
N LEU A 110 -2.90 9.12 10.63
CA LEU A 110 -4.35 9.22 10.67
C LEU A 110 -4.97 8.71 11.97
N ARG A 111 -4.18 8.17 12.92
CA ARG A 111 -4.69 7.52 14.12
C ARG A 111 -5.73 8.34 14.88
N ASP A 112 -5.39 9.56 15.25
CA ASP A 112 -6.28 10.41 16.07
C ASP A 112 -7.54 10.83 15.32
N ALA A 113 -7.43 11.09 14.01
CA ALA A 113 -8.55 11.40 13.15
C ALA A 113 -9.50 10.19 12.98
N VAL A 114 -8.96 8.98 12.80
CA VAL A 114 -9.73 7.74 12.72
C VAL A 114 -10.42 7.46 14.07
N GLU A 115 -9.72 7.64 15.18
CA GLU A 115 -10.28 7.47 16.52
C GLU A 115 -11.48 8.39 16.77
N SER A 116 -11.35 9.67 16.38
CA SER A 116 -12.46 10.63 16.48
C SER A 116 -13.62 10.28 15.57
N ALA A 117 -13.34 10.04 14.28
CA ALA A 117 -14.37 9.68 13.31
C ALA A 117 -15.17 8.42 13.72
N ALA A 118 -14.49 7.43 14.31
CA ALA A 118 -15.13 6.21 14.78
C ALA A 118 -16.02 6.43 16.02
N LYS A 119 -15.65 7.36 16.91
CA LYS A 119 -16.50 7.77 18.04
C LYS A 119 -17.77 8.47 17.57
N ASP A 120 -17.66 9.34 16.57
CA ASP A 120 -18.76 10.12 16.03
C ASP A 120 -19.73 9.28 15.17
N ASN A 121 -19.22 8.21 14.53
CA ASN A 121 -19.95 7.37 13.56
C ASN A 121 -19.90 5.88 13.94
N SER A 122 -20.55 5.51 15.03
CA SER A 122 -20.51 4.13 15.58
C SER A 122 -21.08 3.04 14.67
N SER A 123 -21.84 3.39 13.63
CA SER A 123 -22.38 2.46 12.62
C SER A 123 -21.43 2.18 11.45
N ILE A 124 -20.32 2.91 11.36
CA ILE A 124 -19.30 2.74 10.32
C ILE A 124 -18.13 1.96 10.92
N ASN A 125 -17.60 1.02 10.15
CA ASN A 125 -16.41 0.29 10.49
C ASN A 125 -15.17 1.07 10.01
N TYR A 126 -14.21 1.24 10.88
CA TYR A 126 -12.94 1.89 10.57
C TYR A 126 -11.78 0.92 10.72
N VAL A 127 -10.74 1.12 9.92
CA VAL A 127 -9.48 0.38 10.04
C VAL A 127 -8.36 1.39 10.10
N ILE A 128 -7.47 1.28 11.10
CA ILE A 128 -6.20 1.99 11.10
C ILE A 128 -5.08 1.07 10.66
N ILE A 129 -4.28 1.50 9.70
CA ILE A 129 -3.06 0.82 9.25
C ILE A 129 -1.86 1.48 9.93
N ASP A 130 -0.97 0.67 10.49
CA ASP A 130 0.28 1.08 11.14
C ASP A 130 0.16 1.73 12.52
N ASP A 131 -1.02 1.70 13.11
CA ASP A 131 -1.18 2.10 14.51
C ASP A 131 -2.25 1.28 15.22
N VAL A 132 -2.42 1.52 16.52
CA VAL A 132 -3.39 0.81 17.37
C VAL A 132 -4.37 1.79 18.00
N ILE A 133 -5.67 1.50 17.84
CA ILE A 133 -6.78 2.19 18.52
C ILE A 133 -7.50 1.17 19.37
N GLU A 134 -7.46 1.37 20.67
CA GLU A 134 -8.09 0.48 21.64
C GLU A 134 -9.48 0.97 22.09
N GLY A 135 -10.28 0.06 22.63
CA GLY A 135 -11.55 0.37 23.28
C GLY A 135 -12.73 0.66 22.34
N GLN A 136 -12.55 0.66 21.02
CA GLN A 136 -13.60 0.90 20.03
C GLN A 136 -13.95 -0.36 19.25
N LYS A 137 -15.20 -0.83 19.35
CA LYS A 137 -15.67 -2.06 18.70
C LYS A 137 -15.82 -1.94 17.17
N ASN A 138 -15.93 -0.73 16.67
CA ASN A 138 -16.02 -0.41 15.24
C ASN A 138 -14.68 0.00 14.63
N VAL A 139 -13.56 -0.24 15.32
CA VAL A 139 -12.21 -0.04 14.79
C VAL A 139 -11.44 -1.35 14.80
N ALA A 140 -10.80 -1.67 13.70
CA ALA A 140 -9.77 -2.71 13.61
C ALA A 140 -8.40 -2.04 13.40
N SER A 141 -7.37 -2.59 14.05
CA SER A 141 -5.99 -2.11 13.92
C SER A 141 -5.13 -3.16 13.22
N ALA A 142 -4.39 -2.76 12.20
CA ALA A 142 -3.49 -3.63 11.45
C ALA A 142 -2.07 -3.08 11.49
N VAL A 143 -1.15 -3.80 12.12
CA VAL A 143 0.25 -3.43 12.26
C VAL A 143 1.17 -4.50 11.69
N PHE A 144 2.41 -4.13 11.36
CA PHE A 144 3.35 -5.01 10.68
C PHE A 144 4.65 -5.13 11.48
N ALA A 145 5.29 -6.30 11.38
CA ALA A 145 6.63 -6.53 11.88
C ALA A 145 7.67 -5.99 10.88
N ASP A 146 7.64 -4.67 10.69
CA ASP A 146 8.47 -3.94 9.72
C ASP A 146 9.96 -4.19 9.94
N ASN A 147 10.38 -4.35 11.20
CA ASN A 147 11.74 -4.68 11.61
C ASN A 147 12.24 -5.99 10.99
N GLU A 148 11.38 -7.00 10.84
CA GLU A 148 11.77 -8.30 10.27
C GLU A 148 12.19 -8.17 8.80
N ALA A 149 11.39 -7.51 7.97
CA ALA A 149 11.74 -7.26 6.56
C ALA A 149 12.95 -6.31 6.44
N ALA A 150 13.01 -5.29 7.29
CA ALA A 150 14.14 -4.36 7.32
C ALA A 150 15.44 -5.03 7.74
N TYR A 151 15.40 -6.01 8.64
CA TYR A 151 16.57 -6.84 8.97
C TYR A 151 17.10 -7.57 7.74
N LEU A 152 16.22 -8.21 6.98
CA LEU A 152 16.61 -8.89 5.73
C LEU A 152 17.20 -7.91 4.71
N ALA A 153 16.63 -6.69 4.61
CA ALA A 153 17.16 -5.62 3.77
C ALA A 153 18.58 -5.19 4.23
N GLY A 154 18.81 -5.14 5.54
CA GLY A 154 20.11 -4.88 6.13
C GLY A 154 21.17 -5.94 5.80
N VAL A 155 20.78 -7.23 5.87
CA VAL A 155 21.63 -8.36 5.45
C VAL A 155 21.99 -8.25 3.97
N ALA A 156 20.99 -7.95 3.11
CA ALA A 156 21.21 -7.77 1.68
C ALA A 156 22.15 -6.59 1.38
N ALA A 157 21.97 -5.45 2.06
CA ALA A 157 22.85 -4.28 1.94
C ALA A 157 24.29 -4.61 2.33
N ALA A 158 24.48 -5.27 3.47
CA ALA A 158 25.80 -5.62 4.00
C ALA A 158 26.56 -6.60 3.09
N LYS A 159 25.84 -7.52 2.44
CA LYS A 159 26.42 -8.47 1.47
C LYS A 159 26.73 -7.82 0.12
N THR A 160 26.19 -6.65 -0.16
CA THR A 160 26.30 -5.96 -1.45
C THR A 160 27.28 -4.80 -1.42
N THR A 161 27.35 -4.05 -0.32
CA THR A 161 28.22 -2.87 -0.23
C THR A 161 29.68 -3.19 -0.49
N LYS A 162 30.33 -2.37 -1.32
CA LYS A 162 31.76 -2.40 -1.60
C LYS A 162 32.52 -1.36 -0.79
N THR A 163 31.84 -0.29 -0.39
CA THR A 163 32.44 0.84 0.34
C THR A 163 32.41 0.67 1.85
N LYS A 164 31.67 -0.32 2.36
CA LYS A 164 31.33 -0.47 3.79
C LYS A 164 30.61 0.76 4.36
N GLN A 165 29.86 1.46 3.54
CA GLN A 165 28.99 2.56 3.94
C GLN A 165 27.63 2.39 3.26
N VAL A 166 26.58 2.33 4.09
CA VAL A 166 25.19 2.21 3.63
C VAL A 166 24.37 3.35 4.22
N GLY A 167 23.26 3.68 3.55
CA GLY A 167 22.35 4.72 3.97
C GLY A 167 21.00 4.19 4.35
N PHE A 168 20.33 4.90 5.26
CA PHE A 168 18.92 4.79 5.56
C PHE A 168 18.27 6.17 5.41
N ILE A 169 17.17 6.27 4.71
CA ILE A 169 16.39 7.50 4.55
C ILE A 169 14.96 7.23 4.98
N GLY A 170 14.59 7.72 6.17
CA GLY A 170 13.22 7.67 6.68
C GLY A 170 12.38 8.85 6.20
N GLY A 171 11.05 8.65 6.10
CA GLY A 171 10.11 9.74 5.87
C GLY A 171 9.97 10.62 7.11
N ILE A 172 8.92 10.42 7.90
CA ILE A 172 8.67 11.13 9.17
C ILE A 172 9.14 10.23 10.31
N GLU A 173 9.87 10.82 11.28
CA GLU A 173 10.31 10.11 12.47
C GLU A 173 9.10 9.64 13.31
N GLY A 174 9.11 8.39 13.75
CA GLY A 174 8.03 7.79 14.51
C GLY A 174 8.24 6.28 14.71
N ALA A 175 7.41 5.66 15.53
CA ALA A 175 7.58 4.26 15.96
C ALA A 175 7.66 3.28 14.78
N VAL A 176 6.88 3.50 13.71
CA VAL A 176 6.90 2.65 12.50
C VAL A 176 8.25 2.74 11.80
N ILE A 177 8.72 3.97 11.51
CA ILE A 177 9.96 4.17 10.77
C ILE A 177 11.17 3.79 11.61
N THR A 178 11.09 3.97 12.94
CA THR A 178 12.10 3.47 13.87
C THR A 178 12.22 1.95 13.83
N ARG A 179 11.11 1.21 13.72
CA ARG A 179 11.17 -0.27 13.53
C ARG A 179 11.96 -0.67 12.28
N PHE A 180 11.71 0.01 11.16
CA PHE A 180 12.50 -0.21 9.93
C PHE A 180 13.98 0.12 10.16
N GLU A 181 14.29 1.27 10.75
CA GLU A 181 15.67 1.69 11.03
C GLU A 181 16.39 0.66 11.88
N LYS A 182 15.81 0.28 13.03
CA LYS A 182 16.46 -0.67 13.97
C LYS A 182 16.60 -2.06 13.39
N GLY A 183 15.59 -2.54 12.66
CA GLY A 183 15.71 -3.79 11.91
C GLY A 183 16.85 -3.75 10.90
N PHE A 184 16.93 -2.69 10.09
CA PHE A 184 17.99 -2.51 9.09
C PHE A 184 19.37 -2.44 9.73
N GLU A 185 19.55 -1.61 10.76
CA GLU A 185 20.81 -1.50 11.51
C GLU A 185 21.26 -2.87 12.05
N ALA A 186 20.35 -3.61 12.67
CA ALA A 186 20.63 -4.94 13.22
C ALA A 186 21.03 -5.92 12.13
N GLY A 187 20.32 -5.93 10.98
CA GLY A 187 20.64 -6.76 9.84
C GLY A 187 22.02 -6.46 9.26
N VAL A 188 22.37 -5.20 9.06
CA VAL A 188 23.70 -4.78 8.59
C VAL A 188 24.78 -5.25 9.57
N LYS A 189 24.60 -4.97 10.86
CA LYS A 189 25.58 -5.30 11.90
C LYS A 189 25.76 -6.79 12.15
N SER A 190 24.74 -7.59 11.86
CA SER A 190 24.83 -9.06 11.97
C SER A 190 25.78 -9.68 10.95
N VAL A 191 26.00 -9.00 9.82
CA VAL A 191 26.91 -9.45 8.75
C VAL A 191 28.31 -8.88 8.95
N ASP A 192 28.43 -7.57 9.13
CA ASP A 192 29.71 -6.90 9.37
C ASP A 192 29.53 -5.67 10.28
N PRO A 193 29.91 -5.75 11.56
CA PRO A 193 29.80 -4.63 12.50
C PRO A 193 30.61 -3.38 12.10
N SER A 194 31.57 -3.50 11.19
CA SER A 194 32.41 -2.39 10.73
C SER A 194 31.72 -1.48 9.71
N ILE A 195 30.61 -1.93 9.09
CA ILE A 195 29.87 -1.14 8.11
C ILE A 195 29.27 0.10 8.79
N LYS A 196 29.51 1.26 8.20
CA LYS A 196 28.95 2.53 8.66
C LYS A 196 27.54 2.69 8.08
N ILE A 197 26.62 3.10 8.92
CA ILE A 197 25.23 3.37 8.54
C ILE A 197 24.97 4.86 8.71
N LYS A 198 24.58 5.54 7.63
CA LYS A 198 24.14 6.93 7.69
C LYS A 198 22.63 6.96 7.72
N VAL A 199 22.06 7.53 8.79
CA VAL A 199 20.61 7.67 8.97
C VAL A 199 20.24 9.14 8.81
N ASP A 200 19.25 9.41 7.97
CA ASP A 200 18.65 10.74 7.79
C ASP A 200 17.12 10.59 7.67
N TYR A 201 16.38 11.60 8.12
CA TYR A 201 14.93 11.69 8.00
C TYR A 201 14.55 12.90 7.15
N ALA A 202 13.59 12.69 6.24
CA ALA A 202 13.12 13.75 5.34
C ALA A 202 12.12 14.71 6.01
N GLY A 203 11.41 14.25 7.05
CA GLY A 203 10.32 14.98 7.68
C GLY A 203 9.04 15.03 6.83
N SER A 204 8.94 14.17 5.79
CA SER A 204 7.78 14.11 4.88
C SER A 204 7.72 12.75 4.19
N PHE A 205 6.49 12.32 3.84
CA PHE A 205 6.26 11.19 2.93
C PHE A 205 5.91 11.64 1.48
N GLY A 206 5.78 12.94 1.23
CA GLY A 206 5.38 13.49 -0.08
C GLY A 206 6.41 14.45 -0.73
N ASP A 207 7.63 14.59 -0.20
CA ASP A 207 8.64 15.54 -0.70
C ASP A 207 9.81 14.83 -1.43
N ALA A 208 9.60 14.51 -2.71
CA ALA A 208 10.62 13.87 -3.55
C ALA A 208 11.88 14.75 -3.72
N ALA A 209 11.75 16.08 -3.70
CA ALA A 209 12.92 16.98 -3.81
C ALA A 209 13.83 16.86 -2.58
N LYS A 210 13.24 16.77 -1.40
CA LYS A 210 13.97 16.51 -0.15
C LYS A 210 14.65 15.14 -0.17
N GLY A 211 13.91 14.09 -0.61
CA GLY A 211 14.45 12.73 -0.76
C GLY A 211 15.68 12.70 -1.67
N LYS A 212 15.60 13.37 -2.83
CA LYS A 212 16.72 13.51 -3.77
C LYS A 212 17.93 14.18 -3.13
N THR A 213 17.71 15.28 -2.39
CA THR A 213 18.79 16.04 -1.75
C THR A 213 19.52 15.19 -0.68
N ILE A 214 18.78 14.44 0.13
CA ILE A 214 19.36 13.57 1.15
C ILE A 214 20.14 12.42 0.49
N ALA A 215 19.58 11.78 -0.53
CA ALA A 215 20.25 10.71 -1.27
C ALA A 215 21.57 11.18 -1.90
N ALA A 216 21.58 12.37 -2.52
CA ALA A 216 22.79 12.97 -3.08
C ALA A 216 23.88 13.14 -2.01
N ALA A 217 23.52 13.62 -0.83
CA ALA A 217 24.47 13.77 0.29
C ALA A 217 24.99 12.41 0.80
N GLN A 218 24.15 11.39 0.89
CA GLN A 218 24.56 10.06 1.34
C GLN A 218 25.48 9.37 0.32
N TYR A 219 25.15 9.41 -0.98
CA TYR A 219 26.01 8.85 -2.04
C TYR A 219 27.33 9.61 -2.17
N ALA A 220 27.32 10.94 -2.10
CA ALA A 220 28.54 11.74 -2.06
C ALA A 220 29.40 11.46 -0.84
N GLY A 221 28.77 11.11 0.31
CA GLY A 221 29.43 10.70 1.54
C GLY A 221 30.01 9.28 1.49
N GLY A 222 29.83 8.55 0.39
CA GLY A 222 30.40 7.23 0.16
C GLY A 222 29.46 6.05 0.36
N ALA A 223 28.18 6.26 0.67
CA ALA A 223 27.22 5.17 0.65
C ALA A 223 27.07 4.63 -0.78
N ASP A 224 27.04 3.31 -0.94
CA ASP A 224 26.79 2.67 -2.23
C ASP A 224 25.52 1.84 -2.28
N VAL A 225 24.86 1.67 -1.12
CA VAL A 225 23.52 1.09 -0.97
C VAL A 225 22.71 2.01 -0.05
N VAL A 226 21.56 2.50 -0.49
CA VAL A 226 20.67 3.35 0.30
C VAL A 226 19.30 2.67 0.41
N TYR A 227 18.84 2.47 1.64
CA TYR A 227 17.49 1.99 1.93
C TYR A 227 16.57 3.18 2.19
N GLN A 228 15.56 3.34 1.35
CA GLN A 228 14.55 4.38 1.53
C GLN A 228 13.27 3.78 2.14
N VAL A 229 12.75 4.43 3.19
CA VAL A 229 11.51 4.10 3.88
C VAL A 229 10.71 5.40 4.01
N ALA A 230 10.30 5.96 2.86
CA ALA A 230 9.85 7.34 2.80
C ALA A 230 8.66 7.59 1.86
N GLY A 231 7.94 6.54 1.42
CA GLY A 231 6.77 6.69 0.54
C GLY A 231 7.10 7.48 -0.73
N GLY A 232 6.28 8.46 -1.10
CA GLY A 232 6.49 9.33 -2.26
C GLY A 232 7.80 10.14 -2.22
N THR A 233 8.29 10.49 -1.03
CA THR A 233 9.63 11.09 -0.86
C THR A 233 10.73 10.18 -1.40
N GLY A 234 10.55 8.85 -1.30
CA GLY A 234 11.45 7.84 -1.84
C GLY A 234 11.66 7.94 -3.36
N ALA A 235 10.69 8.46 -4.11
CA ALA A 235 10.87 8.70 -5.55
C ALA A 235 12.07 9.62 -5.84
N GLY A 236 12.39 10.55 -4.95
CA GLY A 236 13.58 11.38 -5.04
C GLY A 236 14.88 10.58 -4.91
N VAL A 237 14.90 9.56 -4.05
CA VAL A 237 16.06 8.66 -3.88
C VAL A 237 16.31 7.86 -5.17
N PHE A 238 15.26 7.31 -5.77
CA PHE A 238 15.36 6.62 -7.08
C PHE A 238 15.87 7.56 -8.18
N ASN A 239 15.34 8.78 -8.24
CA ASN A 239 15.76 9.78 -9.24
C ASN A 239 17.24 10.14 -9.08
N GLU A 240 17.75 10.28 -7.87
CA GLU A 240 19.18 10.55 -7.64
C GLU A 240 20.04 9.36 -8.01
N ALA A 241 19.69 8.15 -7.57
CA ALA A 241 20.41 6.93 -7.92
C ALA A 241 20.48 6.74 -9.43
N LYS A 242 19.38 6.97 -10.14
CA LYS A 242 19.33 6.91 -11.61
C LYS A 242 20.29 7.92 -12.23
N SER A 243 20.23 9.18 -11.81
CA SER A 243 21.11 10.25 -12.33
C SER A 243 22.60 9.90 -12.14
N ILE A 244 22.98 9.34 -11.00
CA ILE A 244 24.34 8.89 -10.72
C ILE A 244 24.71 7.72 -11.65
N ASN A 245 23.86 6.71 -11.76
CA ASN A 245 24.14 5.46 -12.48
C ASN A 245 24.22 5.66 -14.00
N GLU A 246 23.47 6.61 -14.56
CA GLU A 246 23.56 6.98 -15.98
C GLU A 246 24.93 7.59 -16.34
N THR A 247 25.69 8.11 -15.37
CA THR A 247 27.04 8.67 -15.58
C THR A 247 28.17 7.69 -15.26
N ARG A 248 27.84 6.49 -14.76
CA ARG A 248 28.80 5.45 -14.35
C ARG A 248 28.72 4.22 -15.25
N ASN A 249 29.80 3.44 -15.28
CA ASN A 249 29.76 2.11 -15.85
C ASN A 249 28.88 1.19 -14.99
N GLU A 250 28.31 0.16 -15.59
CA GLU A 250 27.35 -0.73 -14.92
C GLU A 250 27.90 -1.36 -13.62
N ASN A 251 29.18 -1.73 -13.59
CA ASN A 251 29.83 -2.34 -12.43
C ASN A 251 30.16 -1.34 -11.28
N GLU A 252 29.95 -0.04 -11.50
CA GLU A 252 30.19 1.05 -10.54
C GLU A 252 28.88 1.64 -9.98
N LYS A 253 27.75 0.98 -10.28
CA LYS A 253 26.43 1.48 -9.89
C LYS A 253 26.28 1.56 -8.37
N VAL A 254 25.49 2.54 -7.95
CA VAL A 254 24.93 2.60 -6.60
C VAL A 254 23.58 1.91 -6.59
N TRP A 255 23.16 1.44 -5.41
CA TRP A 255 21.96 0.66 -5.22
C TRP A 255 20.93 1.38 -4.37
N VAL A 256 19.65 1.06 -4.61
CA VAL A 256 18.53 1.42 -3.75
C VAL A 256 17.85 0.16 -3.23
N LEU A 257 17.52 0.13 -1.95
CA LEU A 257 16.55 -0.81 -1.39
C LEU A 257 15.18 -0.11 -1.35
N GLY A 258 14.20 -0.77 -1.94
CA GLY A 258 12.81 -0.32 -1.98
C GLY A 258 12.01 -0.74 -0.74
N VAL A 259 10.76 -0.25 -0.64
CA VAL A 259 9.87 -0.48 0.50
C VAL A 259 8.41 -0.70 0.06
N ASP A 260 7.64 -1.36 0.90
CA ASP A 260 6.21 -1.65 0.84
C ASP A 260 5.82 -2.62 -0.27
N ARG A 261 6.24 -2.34 -1.50
CA ARG A 261 5.95 -3.13 -2.70
C ARG A 261 7.23 -3.41 -3.48
N ASP A 262 7.15 -4.32 -4.45
CA ASP A 262 8.27 -4.51 -5.37
C ASP A 262 8.45 -3.27 -6.26
N GLN A 263 9.52 -2.52 -6.01
CA GLN A 263 9.88 -1.30 -6.73
C GLN A 263 10.94 -1.54 -7.82
N THR A 264 11.14 -2.78 -8.25
CA THR A 264 12.15 -3.13 -9.27
C THR A 264 11.97 -2.35 -10.57
N GLU A 265 10.73 -2.06 -10.97
CA GLU A 265 10.45 -1.28 -12.18
C GLU A 265 11.01 0.15 -12.13
N GLU A 266 11.10 0.76 -10.94
CA GLU A 266 11.63 2.11 -10.75
C GLU A 266 13.16 2.18 -10.92
N GLY A 267 13.85 1.03 -10.89
CA GLY A 267 15.32 0.94 -10.97
C GLY A 267 15.90 0.80 -12.37
N LYS A 268 15.08 0.76 -13.41
CA LYS A 268 15.56 0.58 -14.79
C LYS A 268 16.31 1.81 -15.30
N TYR A 269 17.49 1.60 -15.83
CA TYR A 269 18.32 2.67 -16.39
C TYR A 269 19.27 2.13 -17.45
N LYS A 270 19.92 3.05 -18.19
CA LYS A 270 21.01 2.74 -19.11
C LYS A 270 22.30 3.33 -18.58
N SER A 271 23.31 2.50 -18.36
CA SER A 271 24.62 2.92 -17.86
C SER A 271 25.44 3.68 -18.91
N LYS A 272 26.49 4.39 -18.47
CA LYS A 272 27.42 5.12 -19.35
C LYS A 272 28.05 4.24 -20.43
N ASP A 273 28.34 2.97 -20.11
CA ASP A 273 28.85 1.97 -21.04
C ASP A 273 27.77 1.31 -21.92
N GLY A 274 26.54 1.87 -21.90
CA GLY A 274 25.45 1.51 -22.81
C GLY A 274 24.64 0.28 -22.43
N LYS A 275 24.86 -0.30 -21.25
CA LYS A 275 24.14 -1.48 -20.78
C LYS A 275 22.80 -1.10 -20.16
N GLU A 276 21.75 -1.80 -20.53
CA GLU A 276 20.49 -1.79 -19.79
C GLU A 276 20.68 -2.54 -18.47
N SER A 277 20.32 -1.92 -17.34
CA SER A 277 20.53 -2.48 -16.01
C SER A 277 19.45 -2.01 -15.04
N ASN A 278 19.54 -2.49 -13.81
CA ASN A 278 18.62 -2.11 -12.73
C ASN A 278 19.42 -1.83 -11.46
N PHE A 279 19.03 -0.80 -10.73
CA PHE A 279 19.70 -0.40 -9.49
C PHE A 279 18.86 -0.65 -8.24
N VAL A 280 17.65 -1.19 -8.36
CA VAL A 280 16.92 -1.67 -7.17
C VAL A 280 17.49 -3.01 -6.77
N LEU A 281 18.15 -3.05 -5.61
CA LEU A 281 18.78 -4.26 -5.09
C LEU A 281 17.75 -5.29 -4.66
N ALA A 282 16.79 -4.85 -3.85
CA ALA A 282 15.66 -5.59 -3.34
C ALA A 282 14.60 -4.59 -2.84
N SER A 283 13.41 -5.06 -2.52
CA SER A 283 12.38 -4.27 -1.86
C SER A 283 11.85 -5.03 -0.63
N SER A 284 11.79 -4.37 0.52
CA SER A 284 11.08 -4.90 1.68
C SER A 284 9.58 -4.79 1.43
N LEU A 285 8.92 -5.94 1.38
CA LEU A 285 7.49 -6.02 1.10
C LEU A 285 6.69 -5.84 2.39
N LYS A 286 5.59 -5.10 2.29
CA LYS A 286 4.58 -4.91 3.33
C LYS A 286 3.21 -5.07 2.69
N GLN A 287 2.47 -6.10 3.09
CA GLN A 287 1.27 -6.55 2.38
C GLN A 287 0.03 -5.72 2.73
N VAL A 288 0.14 -4.38 2.67
CA VAL A 288 -0.96 -3.46 2.99
C VAL A 288 -2.16 -3.68 2.08
N GLY A 289 -1.93 -3.82 0.78
CA GLY A 289 -3.00 -4.08 -0.19
C GLY A 289 -3.75 -5.38 0.10
N LYS A 290 -3.01 -6.46 0.40
CA LYS A 290 -3.63 -7.73 0.80
C LYS A 290 -4.44 -7.58 2.10
N THR A 291 -3.93 -6.86 3.07
CA THR A 291 -4.62 -6.60 4.35
C THR A 291 -5.92 -5.83 4.13
N VAL A 292 -5.90 -4.78 3.29
CA VAL A 292 -7.10 -4.03 2.91
C VAL A 292 -8.13 -4.94 2.23
N GLN A 293 -7.70 -5.74 1.25
CA GLN A 293 -8.57 -6.68 0.54
C GLN A 293 -9.16 -7.74 1.48
N ASP A 294 -8.36 -8.32 2.36
CA ASP A 294 -8.77 -9.38 3.28
C ASP A 294 -9.77 -8.85 4.33
N ILE A 295 -9.54 -7.67 4.92
CA ILE A 295 -10.46 -7.05 5.88
C ILE A 295 -11.78 -6.67 5.18
N ALA A 296 -11.72 -6.11 3.98
CA ALA A 296 -12.92 -5.79 3.21
C ALA A 296 -13.72 -7.07 2.88
N ASN A 297 -13.07 -8.17 2.49
CA ASN A 297 -13.70 -9.45 2.25
C ASN A 297 -14.31 -10.07 3.50
N GLN A 298 -13.65 -9.95 4.66
CA GLN A 298 -14.20 -10.40 5.95
C GLN A 298 -15.42 -9.58 6.33
N THR A 299 -15.36 -8.26 6.16
CA THR A 299 -16.45 -7.33 6.49
C THR A 299 -17.66 -7.57 5.60
N ALA A 300 -17.47 -7.80 4.29
CA ALA A 300 -18.55 -8.15 3.36
C ALA A 300 -19.28 -9.45 3.75
N LYS A 301 -18.62 -10.34 4.49
CA LYS A 301 -19.17 -11.58 5.05
C LYS A 301 -19.74 -11.40 6.47
N GLY A 302 -19.88 -10.16 6.95
CA GLY A 302 -20.36 -9.86 8.31
C GLY A 302 -19.37 -10.23 9.43
N LYS A 303 -18.07 -10.31 9.14
CA LYS A 303 -17.01 -10.73 10.07
C LYS A 303 -15.95 -9.64 10.25
N PHE A 304 -16.39 -8.39 10.42
CA PHE A 304 -15.46 -7.30 10.70
C PHE A 304 -14.64 -7.59 11.98
N PRO A 305 -13.31 -7.44 11.96
CA PRO A 305 -12.45 -7.74 13.13
C PRO A 305 -12.39 -6.59 14.14
N GLY A 306 -13.51 -5.91 14.39
CA GLY A 306 -13.58 -4.74 15.25
C GLY A 306 -13.13 -4.99 16.69
N GLY A 307 -12.45 -4.01 17.29
CA GLY A 307 -11.86 -4.06 18.62
C GLY A 307 -10.58 -4.94 18.68
N LYS A 308 -10.04 -5.39 17.56
CA LYS A 308 -8.87 -6.24 17.52
C LYS A 308 -7.68 -5.54 16.84
N THR A 309 -6.50 -5.85 17.36
CA THR A 309 -5.23 -5.58 16.69
C THR A 309 -4.72 -6.87 16.04
N VAL A 310 -4.36 -6.80 14.77
CA VAL A 310 -3.72 -7.89 14.03
C VAL A 310 -2.32 -7.46 13.64
N THR A 311 -1.32 -8.26 14.03
CA THR A 311 0.09 -8.04 13.64
C THR A 311 0.45 -9.01 12.53
N PHE A 312 1.02 -8.49 11.45
CA PHE A 312 1.46 -9.23 10.28
C PHE A 312 2.99 -9.25 10.19
N GLY A 313 3.58 -10.44 10.14
CA GLY A 313 5.04 -10.63 10.10
C GLY A 313 5.50 -11.54 8.97
N LEU A 314 6.76 -11.98 9.00
CA LEU A 314 7.30 -12.98 8.07
C LEU A 314 6.55 -14.31 8.16
N LYS A 315 6.11 -14.70 9.35
CA LYS A 315 5.47 -15.98 9.61
C LYS A 315 4.15 -16.17 8.86
N ASP A 316 3.40 -15.12 8.67
CA ASP A 316 2.10 -15.11 7.98
C ASP A 316 2.18 -14.46 6.58
N GLY A 317 3.39 -14.11 6.13
CA GLY A 317 3.63 -13.49 4.84
C GLY A 317 3.16 -12.03 4.77
N GLY A 318 2.99 -11.37 5.93
CA GLY A 318 2.62 -9.97 6.01
C GLY A 318 3.74 -9.01 5.63
N VAL A 319 4.99 -9.43 5.83
CA VAL A 319 6.20 -8.76 5.35
C VAL A 319 7.14 -9.77 4.70
N ASP A 320 8.04 -9.31 3.82
CA ASP A 320 9.07 -10.14 3.17
C ASP A 320 10.15 -9.26 2.54
N LEU A 321 11.11 -9.86 1.80
CA LEU A 321 12.08 -9.17 0.98
C LEU A 321 12.13 -9.80 -0.42
N THR A 322 12.10 -8.98 -1.48
CA THR A 322 12.37 -9.48 -2.84
C THR A 322 13.84 -9.86 -3.00
N THR A 323 14.14 -10.82 -3.87
CA THR A 323 15.51 -11.33 -4.04
C THR A 323 16.03 -11.25 -5.48
N THR A 324 15.27 -10.64 -6.39
CA THR A 324 15.49 -10.70 -7.85
C THR A 324 16.88 -10.23 -8.26
N ASN A 325 17.39 -9.15 -7.69
CA ASN A 325 18.67 -8.54 -8.07
C ASN A 325 19.81 -8.82 -7.06
N LEU A 326 19.56 -9.69 -6.08
CA LEU A 326 20.60 -10.11 -5.15
C LEU A 326 21.58 -11.09 -5.82
N SER A 327 22.87 -11.02 -5.46
CA SER A 327 23.83 -12.06 -5.75
C SER A 327 23.45 -13.37 -5.05
N GLU A 328 23.92 -14.52 -5.52
CA GLU A 328 23.64 -15.82 -4.91
C GLU A 328 24.12 -15.88 -3.43
N ASP A 329 25.24 -15.24 -3.08
CA ASP A 329 25.71 -15.14 -1.69
C ASP A 329 24.77 -14.29 -0.83
N ALA A 330 24.29 -13.16 -1.37
CA ALA A 330 23.32 -12.33 -0.66
C ALA A 330 21.96 -13.03 -0.49
N LYS A 331 21.45 -13.71 -1.52
CA LYS A 331 20.22 -14.52 -1.43
C LYS A 331 20.32 -15.56 -0.33
N LYS A 332 21.40 -16.35 -0.34
CA LYS A 332 21.63 -17.37 0.67
C LYS A 332 21.66 -16.79 2.08
N ALA A 333 22.36 -15.66 2.27
CA ALA A 333 22.44 -15.01 3.57
C ALA A 333 21.07 -14.48 4.05
N VAL A 334 20.26 -13.93 3.13
CA VAL A 334 18.89 -13.47 3.43
C VAL A 334 17.99 -14.64 3.80
N GLU A 335 18.03 -15.74 3.06
CA GLU A 335 17.24 -16.94 3.35
C GLU A 335 17.61 -17.57 4.70
N GLU A 336 18.90 -17.65 5.03
CA GLU A 336 19.38 -18.12 6.33
C GLU A 336 18.91 -17.21 7.47
N ALA A 337 18.95 -15.88 7.28
CA ALA A 337 18.46 -14.90 8.24
C ALA A 337 16.94 -15.04 8.44
N LYS A 338 16.19 -15.16 7.34
CA LYS A 338 14.74 -15.36 7.36
C LYS A 338 14.37 -16.65 8.14
N ALA A 339 15.08 -17.75 7.87
CA ALA A 339 14.84 -18.99 8.59
C ALA A 339 15.07 -18.86 10.10
N LYS A 340 16.12 -18.14 10.52
CA LYS A 340 16.43 -17.89 11.94
C LYS A 340 15.44 -16.95 12.63
N ILE A 341 14.84 -16.01 11.91
CA ILE A 341 13.74 -15.19 12.44
C ILE A 341 12.50 -16.05 12.64
N LEU A 342 12.17 -16.88 11.65
CA LEU A 342 10.98 -17.75 11.68
C LEU A 342 11.05 -18.84 12.76
N ASP A 343 12.23 -19.37 13.06
CA ASP A 343 12.43 -20.38 14.12
C ASP A 343 12.68 -19.75 15.51
N GLY A 344 12.75 -18.41 15.60
CA GLY A 344 12.94 -17.66 16.83
C GLY A 344 14.40 -17.57 17.32
N SER A 345 15.38 -18.07 16.55
CA SER A 345 16.82 -17.96 16.89
C SER A 345 17.32 -16.51 16.80
N ILE A 346 16.65 -15.68 16.01
CA ILE A 346 16.86 -14.22 15.93
C ILE A 346 15.58 -13.53 16.34
N THR A 347 15.67 -12.67 17.37
CA THR A 347 14.66 -11.69 17.69
C THR A 347 15.13 -10.34 17.16
N VAL A 348 14.43 -9.79 16.18
CA VAL A 348 14.80 -8.52 15.57
C VAL A 348 14.35 -7.36 16.47
N PRO A 349 15.24 -6.41 16.82
CA PRO A 349 14.84 -5.25 17.61
C PRO A 349 13.82 -4.39 16.88
N ASP A 350 12.90 -3.80 17.64
CA ASP A 350 11.81 -2.95 17.15
C ASP A 350 11.86 -1.51 17.71
N LYS A 351 12.90 -1.21 18.55
CA LYS A 351 13.14 0.07 19.24
C LYS A 351 14.62 0.42 19.23
#